data_1110469c464f863bafa03ecb1d01fb79
#
_entry.id   1110469c464f863bafa03ecb1d01fb79
#
_cell.length_a   1.000
_cell.length_b   1.000
_cell.length_c   1.000
_cell.angle_alpha   90.00
_cell.angle_beta   90.00
_cell.angle_gamma   90.00
#
_symmetry.space_group_name_H-M   'P 1'
#
loop_
_entity.id
_entity.type
_entity.pdbx_description
1 polymer ?
#
loop_
_entity_poly.entity_id
_entity_poly.type
_entity_poly.pdbx_seq_one_letter_code
_entity_poly.pdbx_strand_id
1 'polypeptide(L)'
;ELLKLAQVKAGFEAFNKDLQMQMTNKLQVEQLDFPSITLWALEQVLDFTELDEPVVITAFAPPYYPALNSGKLVGEGFKNVVDFVGTLLPIKCKEYFMGISDCSYLGMDAEFDSEALAANMPAWGKLYSYDMEALAKLQIPFLLLGPWGKDLHQRTERVHLESLVVVLPKFLQEVCA
;
A
#
# COMPACT_ATOMS: atom_id res chain seq x y z
N GLU A 1 -19.88 7.94 -1.14
CA GLU A 1 -21.28 8.29 -0.80
C GLU A 1 -21.35 9.36 0.29
N LEU A 2 -20.72 9.20 1.48
CA LEU A 2 -20.75 10.20 2.56
C LEU A 2 -20.34 11.61 2.08
N LEU A 3 -19.24 11.70 1.31
CA LEU A 3 -18.78 12.97 0.76
C LEU A 3 -19.80 13.60 -0.20
N LYS A 4 -20.50 12.80 -1.00
CA LYS A 4 -21.57 13.30 -1.89
C LYS A 4 -22.73 13.91 -1.10
N LEU A 5 -23.09 13.32 0.03
CA LEU A 5 -24.10 13.88 0.93
C LEU A 5 -23.64 15.21 1.53
N ALA A 6 -22.38 15.33 1.88
CA ALA A 6 -21.81 16.58 2.37
C ALA A 6 -21.76 17.67 1.29
N GLN A 7 -21.39 17.32 0.06
CA GLN A 7 -21.23 18.26 -1.06
C GLN A 7 -22.49 19.04 -1.42
N VAL A 8 -23.67 18.47 -1.19
CA VAL A 8 -24.96 19.14 -1.50
C VAL A 8 -25.41 20.08 -0.39
N LYS A 9 -24.75 20.08 0.78
CA LYS A 9 -25.10 20.96 1.90
C LYS A 9 -24.55 22.37 1.71
N ALA A 10 -25.29 23.36 2.18
CA ALA A 10 -24.83 24.73 2.24
C ALA A 10 -23.56 24.86 3.09
N GLY A 11 -22.58 25.63 2.62
CA GLY A 11 -21.33 25.85 3.35
C GLY A 11 -20.26 24.76 3.14
N PHE A 12 -20.48 23.75 2.31
CA PHE A 12 -19.53 22.66 2.09
C PHE A 12 -18.12 23.15 1.69
N GLU A 13 -18.01 24.15 0.83
CA GLU A 13 -16.69 24.64 0.41
C GLU A 13 -15.87 25.23 1.58
N ALA A 14 -16.52 26.01 2.45
CA ALA A 14 -15.88 26.55 3.64
C ALA A 14 -15.50 25.46 4.63
N PHE A 15 -16.41 24.51 4.87
CA PHE A 15 -16.17 23.33 5.70
C PHE A 15 -14.99 22.49 5.15
N ASN A 16 -14.99 22.18 3.86
CA ASN A 16 -13.93 21.37 3.26
C ASN A 16 -12.55 22.06 3.33
N LYS A 17 -12.52 23.38 3.14
CA LYS A 17 -11.29 24.16 3.29
C LYS A 17 -10.76 24.11 4.72
N ASP A 18 -11.62 24.28 5.69
CA ASP A 18 -11.26 24.21 7.11
C ASP A 18 -10.82 22.79 7.51
N LEU A 19 -11.54 21.78 7.07
CA LEU A 19 -11.19 20.37 7.28
C LEU A 19 -9.77 20.06 6.79
N GLN A 20 -9.42 20.48 5.58
CA GLN A 20 -8.09 20.28 5.01
C GLN A 20 -6.99 20.99 5.79
N MET A 21 -7.27 22.21 6.27
CA MET A 21 -6.34 22.95 7.12
C MET A 21 -6.11 22.25 8.46
N GLN A 22 -7.17 21.77 9.09
CA GLN A 22 -7.08 21.05 10.35
C GLN A 22 -6.38 19.69 10.19
N MET A 23 -6.65 18.94 9.13
CA MET A 23 -5.92 17.70 8.84
C MET A 23 -4.42 17.94 8.70
N THR A 24 -4.02 19.03 8.02
CA THR A 24 -2.61 19.43 7.88
C THR A 24 -1.97 19.74 9.24
N ASN A 25 -2.68 20.49 10.08
CA ASN A 25 -2.22 20.81 11.44
C ASN A 25 -2.05 19.54 12.29
N LYS A 26 -3.01 18.61 12.23
CA LYS A 26 -2.94 17.34 12.96
C LYS A 26 -1.73 16.51 12.55
N LEU A 27 -1.40 16.48 11.27
CA LEU A 27 -0.23 15.78 10.77
C LEU A 27 1.08 16.44 11.19
N GLN A 28 1.20 17.75 10.99
CA GLN A 28 2.48 18.47 11.09
C GLN A 28 2.78 18.96 12.52
N VAL A 29 1.78 19.37 13.27
CA VAL A 29 1.94 19.95 14.61
C VAL A 29 1.61 18.94 15.71
N GLU A 30 0.47 18.26 15.59
CA GLU A 30 0.05 17.29 16.59
C GLU A 30 0.70 15.90 16.38
N GLN A 31 1.37 15.68 15.23
CA GLN A 31 2.07 14.45 14.86
C GLN A 31 1.19 13.20 14.91
N LEU A 32 -0.09 13.35 14.59
CA LEU A 32 -0.99 12.20 14.46
C LEU A 32 -0.66 11.38 13.21
N ASP A 33 -0.87 10.08 13.29
CA ASP A 33 -0.73 9.19 12.15
C ASP A 33 -1.89 9.33 11.15
N PHE A 34 -1.69 8.85 9.94
CA PHE A 34 -2.70 8.93 8.88
C PHE A 34 -4.00 8.18 9.20
N PRO A 35 -3.98 6.96 9.79
CA PRO A 35 -5.20 6.31 10.22
C PRO A 35 -6.02 7.16 11.18
N SER A 36 -5.41 7.73 12.20
CA SER A 36 -6.07 8.60 13.17
C SER A 36 -6.65 9.87 12.54
N ILE A 37 -5.90 10.51 11.63
CA ILE A 37 -6.38 11.67 10.88
C ILE A 37 -7.55 11.28 9.97
N THR A 38 -7.50 10.11 9.34
CA THR A 38 -8.58 9.63 8.48
C THR A 38 -9.87 9.40 9.27
N LEU A 39 -9.79 8.75 10.43
CA LEU A 39 -10.94 8.55 11.29
C LEU A 39 -11.53 9.88 11.75
N TRP A 40 -10.68 10.79 12.24
CA TRP A 40 -11.11 12.12 12.64
C TRP A 40 -11.80 12.88 11.50
N ALA A 41 -11.25 12.84 10.28
CA ALA A 41 -11.84 13.52 9.13
C ALA A 41 -13.21 12.94 8.76
N LEU A 42 -13.37 11.61 8.84
CA LEU A 42 -14.66 10.95 8.62
C LEU A 42 -15.72 11.35 9.67
N GLU A 43 -15.34 11.50 10.93
CA GLU A 43 -16.21 12.01 11.99
C GLU A 43 -16.66 13.43 11.68
N GLN A 44 -15.74 14.33 11.28
CA GLN A 44 -16.11 15.71 10.92
C GLN A 44 -17.07 15.76 9.73
N VAL A 45 -16.85 14.92 8.70
CA VAL A 45 -17.76 14.86 7.55
C VAL A 45 -19.12 14.29 7.95
N LEU A 46 -19.14 13.28 8.81
CA LEU A 46 -20.38 12.70 9.31
C LEU A 46 -21.21 13.75 10.10
N ASP A 47 -20.56 14.45 11.02
CA ASP A 47 -21.19 15.53 11.78
C ASP A 47 -21.73 16.64 10.88
N PHE A 48 -20.96 17.04 9.86
CA PHE A 48 -21.41 18.03 8.89
C PHE A 48 -22.62 17.58 8.07
N THR A 49 -22.75 16.26 7.81
CA THR A 49 -23.92 15.73 7.08
C THR A 49 -25.18 15.68 7.94
N GLU A 50 -25.08 15.75 9.28
CA GLU A 50 -26.19 15.63 10.21
C GLU A 50 -27.04 14.36 9.99
N LEU A 51 -26.36 13.27 9.59
CA LEU A 51 -26.99 11.97 9.42
C LEU A 51 -27.40 11.42 10.79
N ASP A 52 -28.68 11.15 10.95
CA ASP A 52 -29.28 10.62 12.21
C ASP A 52 -29.56 9.11 12.12
N GLU A 53 -29.00 8.44 11.13
CA GLU A 53 -29.17 7.00 10.96
C GLU A 53 -27.86 6.26 11.23
N PRO A 54 -27.90 5.04 11.81
CA PRO A 54 -26.71 4.22 11.94
C PRO A 54 -26.07 3.91 10.59
N VAL A 55 -24.79 4.22 10.44
CA VAL A 55 -24.05 4.01 9.20
C VAL A 55 -22.75 3.23 9.46
N VAL A 56 -22.31 2.47 8.46
CA VAL A 56 -20.97 1.88 8.42
C VAL A 56 -20.19 2.58 7.31
N ILE A 57 -19.08 3.20 7.69
CA ILE A 57 -18.21 3.94 6.76
C ILE A 57 -16.94 3.12 6.55
N THR A 58 -16.58 2.91 5.29
CA THR A 58 -15.29 2.34 4.91
C THR A 58 -14.50 3.37 4.12
N ALA A 59 -13.21 3.49 4.42
CA ALA A 59 -12.30 4.41 3.75
C ALA A 59 -10.88 3.84 3.73
N PHE A 60 -10.06 4.39 2.84
CA PHE A 60 -8.63 4.12 2.83
C PHE A 60 -7.89 5.17 3.67
N ALA A 61 -6.87 4.73 4.39
CA ALA A 61 -5.92 5.58 5.08
C ALA A 61 -4.51 5.35 4.52
N PRO A 62 -3.71 6.42 4.36
CA PRO A 62 -2.30 6.24 4.02
C PRO A 62 -1.50 5.51 5.13
N PRO A 63 -0.36 4.90 4.80
CA PRO A 63 0.12 4.70 3.44
C PRO A 63 -0.66 3.61 2.71
N TYR A 64 -0.95 3.81 1.44
CA TYR A 64 -1.63 2.84 0.59
C TYR A 64 -0.73 2.52 -0.61
N TYR A 65 -0.54 1.25 -0.86
CA TYR A 65 0.30 0.76 -1.94
C TYR A 65 -0.59 0.18 -3.05
N PRO A 66 -0.33 0.54 -4.32
CA PRO A 66 -1.07 -0.05 -5.43
C PRO A 66 -0.81 -1.54 -5.55
N ALA A 67 -1.82 -2.29 -6.00
CA ALA A 67 -1.63 -3.70 -6.30
C ALA A 67 -0.66 -3.87 -7.46
N LEU A 68 0.35 -4.71 -7.28
CA LEU A 68 1.32 -5.07 -8.31
C LEU A 68 1.63 -6.55 -8.21
N ASN A 69 1.36 -7.27 -9.30
CA ASN A 69 1.72 -8.68 -9.44
C ASN A 69 2.81 -8.83 -10.50
N SER A 70 4.05 -8.99 -10.06
CA SER A 70 5.19 -9.18 -10.96
C SER A 70 5.06 -10.41 -11.88
N GLY A 71 4.34 -11.43 -11.46
CA GLY A 71 4.07 -12.61 -12.30
C GLY A 71 3.29 -12.28 -13.58
N LYS A 72 2.54 -11.18 -13.60
CA LYS A 72 1.84 -10.67 -14.80
C LYS A 72 2.76 -9.84 -15.71
N LEU A 73 3.85 -9.31 -15.18
CA LEU A 73 4.75 -8.39 -15.88
C LEU A 73 5.92 -9.10 -16.57
N VAL A 74 6.21 -10.33 -16.19
CA VAL A 74 7.47 -10.99 -16.56
C VAL A 74 7.26 -12.12 -17.55
N GLY A 75 8.10 -12.12 -18.57
CA GLY A 75 8.25 -13.21 -19.53
C GLY A 75 9.02 -14.41 -18.94
N GLU A 76 9.47 -15.30 -19.84
CA GLU A 76 10.12 -16.58 -19.49
C GLU A 76 11.34 -16.43 -18.56
N GLY A 77 12.09 -15.34 -18.65
CA GLY A 77 13.30 -15.13 -17.83
C GLY A 77 13.03 -15.17 -16.33
N PHE A 78 11.95 -14.54 -15.88
CA PHE A 78 11.58 -14.58 -14.46
C PHE A 78 11.08 -15.96 -14.03
N LYS A 79 10.32 -16.64 -14.88
CA LYS A 79 9.91 -18.00 -14.62
C LYS A 79 11.10 -18.91 -14.39
N ASN A 80 12.14 -18.78 -15.21
CA ASN A 80 13.38 -19.54 -15.05
C ASN A 80 14.06 -19.26 -13.70
N VAL A 81 14.05 -18.02 -13.21
CA VAL A 81 14.56 -17.65 -11.88
C VAL A 81 13.75 -18.35 -10.78
N VAL A 82 12.43 -18.30 -10.88
CA VAL A 82 11.54 -18.96 -9.89
C VAL A 82 11.72 -20.46 -9.90
N ASP A 83 11.79 -21.07 -11.08
CA ASP A 83 11.99 -22.51 -11.23
C ASP A 83 13.37 -22.92 -10.67
N PHE A 84 14.42 -22.14 -10.93
CA PHE A 84 15.75 -22.37 -10.36
C PHE A 84 15.73 -22.33 -8.82
N VAL A 85 15.11 -21.33 -8.22
CA VAL A 85 14.97 -21.24 -6.75
C VAL A 85 14.23 -22.47 -6.22
N GLY A 86 13.21 -22.95 -6.93
CA GLY A 86 12.46 -24.15 -6.61
C GLY A 86 13.32 -25.42 -6.58
N THR A 87 14.43 -25.46 -7.32
CA THR A 87 15.39 -26.58 -7.27
C THR A 87 16.27 -26.58 -6.00
N LEU A 88 16.44 -25.43 -5.38
CA LEU A 88 17.27 -25.24 -4.19
C LEU A 88 16.49 -25.48 -2.88
N LEU A 89 15.23 -25.08 -2.88
CA LEU A 89 14.35 -25.15 -1.71
C LEU A 89 12.91 -25.44 -2.12
N PRO A 90 12.13 -26.15 -1.28
CA PRO A 90 10.69 -26.29 -1.47
C PRO A 90 10.01 -24.93 -1.19
N ILE A 91 9.90 -24.08 -2.20
CA ILE A 91 9.29 -22.75 -2.11
C ILE A 91 7.84 -22.77 -2.58
N LYS A 92 7.06 -21.81 -2.05
CA LYS A 92 5.77 -21.41 -2.60
C LYS A 92 5.84 -19.98 -3.05
N CYS A 93 5.65 -19.74 -4.32
CA CYS A 93 5.45 -18.40 -4.82
C CYS A 93 4.12 -17.83 -4.32
N LYS A 94 4.14 -16.57 -3.88
CA LYS A 94 2.96 -15.79 -3.56
C LYS A 94 2.82 -14.71 -4.60
N GLU A 95 1.60 -14.51 -5.09
CA GLU A 95 1.33 -13.50 -6.12
C GLU A 95 1.40 -12.07 -5.58
N TYR A 96 1.30 -11.91 -4.28
CA TYR A 96 1.41 -10.61 -3.62
C TYR A 96 1.99 -10.77 -2.21
N PHE A 97 2.57 -9.70 -1.72
CA PHE A 97 3.11 -9.59 -0.38
C PHE A 97 2.14 -8.80 0.52
N MET A 98 1.74 -9.40 1.65
CA MET A 98 0.79 -8.81 2.59
C MET A 98 1.48 -7.92 3.63
N GLY A 99 2.44 -7.12 3.23
CA GLY A 99 3.18 -6.24 4.10
C GLY A 99 3.69 -5.02 3.34
N ILE A 100 4.30 -4.11 4.08
CA ILE A 100 4.97 -2.94 3.50
C ILE A 100 6.31 -3.40 2.91
N SER A 101 6.56 -3.03 1.66
CA SER A 101 7.81 -3.31 0.95
C SER A 101 8.19 -2.12 0.08
N ASP A 102 9.48 -1.84 -0.02
CA ASP A 102 10.02 -0.81 -0.92
C ASP A 102 9.70 -1.10 -2.40
N CYS A 103 9.42 -2.37 -2.73
CA CYS A 103 9.01 -2.78 -4.06
C CYS A 103 7.56 -2.39 -4.42
N SER A 104 6.77 -1.90 -3.48
CA SER A 104 5.34 -1.59 -3.69
C SER A 104 5.11 -0.43 -4.66
N TYR A 105 6.13 0.38 -4.96
CA TYR A 105 6.07 1.49 -5.91
C TYR A 105 6.84 1.22 -7.21
N LEU A 106 7.09 -0.04 -7.56
CA LEU A 106 7.76 -0.41 -8.81
C LEU A 106 6.82 -0.52 -10.02
N GLY A 107 5.52 -0.34 -9.79
CA GLY A 107 4.51 -0.36 -10.82
C GLY A 107 3.11 -0.36 -10.24
N MET A 108 2.13 -0.53 -11.09
CA MET A 108 0.72 -0.62 -10.73
C MET A 108 0.00 -1.57 -11.68
N ASP A 109 -0.88 -2.43 -11.16
CA ASP A 109 -1.71 -3.30 -12.00
C ASP A 109 -2.62 -2.45 -12.88
N ALA A 110 -2.78 -2.83 -14.16
CA ALA A 110 -3.61 -2.10 -15.11
C ALA A 110 -5.11 -2.09 -14.72
N GLU A 111 -5.53 -3.06 -13.91
CA GLU A 111 -6.92 -3.16 -13.40
C GLU A 111 -7.13 -2.34 -12.11
N PHE A 112 -6.11 -1.62 -11.64
CA PHE A 112 -6.19 -0.83 -10.41
C PHE A 112 -7.10 0.40 -10.61
N ASP A 113 -8.15 0.50 -9.81
CA ASP A 113 -9.09 1.63 -9.82
C ASP A 113 -8.55 2.79 -8.97
N SER A 114 -7.79 3.66 -9.63
CA SER A 114 -7.20 4.85 -9.00
C SER A 114 -8.23 5.92 -8.62
N GLU A 115 -9.33 6.00 -9.35
CA GLU A 115 -10.41 6.95 -9.06
C GLU A 115 -11.17 6.54 -7.81
N ALA A 116 -11.47 5.25 -7.67
CA ALA A 116 -12.10 4.73 -6.45
C ALA A 116 -11.20 4.92 -5.22
N LEU A 117 -9.88 4.73 -5.35
CA LEU A 117 -8.95 5.01 -4.26
C LEU A 117 -9.00 6.48 -3.85
N ALA A 118 -8.84 7.40 -4.80
CA ALA A 118 -8.83 8.84 -4.55
C ALA A 118 -10.15 9.33 -3.93
N ALA A 119 -11.30 8.80 -4.42
CA ALA A 119 -12.62 9.16 -3.92
C ALA A 119 -12.90 8.64 -2.50
N ASN A 120 -12.19 7.62 -2.03
CA ASN A 120 -12.42 6.99 -0.72
C ASN A 120 -11.25 7.18 0.27
N MET A 121 -10.32 8.09 0.00
CA MET A 121 -9.20 8.44 0.88
C MET A 121 -9.23 9.92 1.24
N PRO A 122 -9.68 10.32 2.43
CA PRO A 122 -9.76 11.72 2.83
C PRO A 122 -8.45 12.53 2.71
N ALA A 123 -7.31 11.87 2.91
CA ALA A 123 -5.99 12.47 2.82
C ALA A 123 -5.46 12.66 1.39
N TRP A 124 -6.14 12.08 0.37
CA TRP A 124 -5.64 12.06 -1.00
C TRP A 124 -5.50 13.45 -1.62
N GLY A 125 -4.41 13.65 -2.35
CA GLY A 125 -4.15 14.84 -3.14
C GLY A 125 -3.49 16.01 -2.40
N LYS A 126 -3.67 16.10 -1.06
CA LYS A 126 -3.09 17.20 -0.26
C LYS A 126 -2.09 16.73 0.80
N LEU A 127 -2.44 15.73 1.57
CA LEU A 127 -1.57 15.19 2.62
C LEU A 127 -0.79 13.99 2.15
N TYR A 128 -1.35 13.25 1.22
CA TYR A 128 -0.77 12.03 0.68
C TYR A 128 -1.15 11.88 -0.79
N SER A 129 -0.18 11.60 -1.62
CA SER A 129 -0.38 11.21 -3.02
C SER A 129 0.90 10.62 -3.59
N TYR A 130 0.79 9.93 -4.71
CA TYR A 130 1.90 9.52 -5.56
C TYR A 130 1.48 9.65 -7.03
N ASP A 131 2.47 9.67 -7.91
CA ASP A 131 2.23 9.80 -9.34
C ASP A 131 1.75 8.46 -9.91
N MET A 132 0.44 8.30 -10.02
CA MET A 132 -0.19 7.08 -10.53
C MET A 132 0.14 6.85 -12.01
N GLU A 133 0.28 7.91 -12.80
CA GLU A 133 0.62 7.80 -14.23
C GLU A 133 2.05 7.30 -14.40
N ALA A 134 2.99 7.81 -13.60
CA ALA A 134 4.36 7.33 -13.58
C ALA A 134 4.44 5.86 -13.14
N LEU A 135 3.70 5.46 -12.10
CA LEU A 135 3.65 4.08 -11.63
C LEU A 135 3.08 3.13 -12.68
N ALA A 136 2.01 3.53 -13.38
CA ALA A 136 1.43 2.72 -14.45
C ALA A 136 2.42 2.49 -15.62
N LYS A 137 3.35 3.42 -15.85
CA LYS A 137 4.40 3.31 -16.89
C LYS A 137 5.64 2.57 -16.43
N LEU A 138 5.92 2.55 -15.13
CA LEU A 138 7.18 2.04 -14.58
C LEU A 138 7.31 0.53 -14.77
N GLN A 139 6.35 -0.24 -14.32
CA GLN A 139 6.19 -1.69 -14.53
C GLN A 139 7.50 -2.50 -14.38
N ILE A 140 8.23 -2.29 -13.30
CA ILE A 140 9.48 -3.01 -13.01
C ILE A 140 9.13 -4.33 -12.31
N PRO A 141 9.48 -5.48 -12.91
CA PRO A 141 9.28 -6.75 -12.25
C PRO A 141 10.25 -6.91 -11.07
N PHE A 142 9.77 -7.49 -10.00
CA PHE A 142 10.56 -7.74 -8.81
C PHE A 142 10.23 -9.09 -8.17
N LEU A 143 11.17 -9.60 -7.41
CA LEU A 143 11.02 -10.80 -6.60
C LEU A 143 11.51 -10.51 -5.18
N LEU A 144 10.66 -10.74 -4.20
CA LEU A 144 11.05 -10.75 -2.80
C LEU A 144 11.51 -12.14 -2.41
N LEU A 145 12.80 -12.30 -2.20
CA LEU A 145 13.41 -13.54 -1.76
C LEU A 145 14.35 -13.28 -0.60
N GLY A 146 14.26 -14.10 0.41
CA GLY A 146 15.14 -14.03 1.57
C GLY A 146 15.34 -15.41 2.21
N PRO A 147 16.19 -15.50 3.25
CA PRO A 147 16.33 -16.73 4.00
C PRO A 147 15.02 -17.07 4.71
N TRP A 148 14.80 -18.35 4.94
CA TRP A 148 13.66 -18.77 5.74
C TRP A 148 13.83 -18.32 7.19
N GLY A 149 12.77 -17.73 7.75
CA GLY A 149 12.74 -17.22 9.11
C GLY A 149 11.36 -17.30 9.76
N LYS A 150 11.31 -16.92 11.01
CA LYS A 150 10.07 -16.78 11.79
C LYS A 150 10.13 -15.49 12.60
N ASP A 151 8.95 -15.00 12.94
CA ASP A 151 8.77 -13.85 13.84
C ASP A 151 9.47 -12.57 13.33
N LEU A 152 9.39 -12.31 12.01
CA LEU A 152 9.96 -11.12 11.38
C LEU A 152 9.53 -9.83 12.11
N HIS A 153 10.49 -8.94 12.33
CA HIS A 153 10.29 -7.67 13.05
C HIS A 153 9.85 -7.81 14.51
N GLN A 154 10.05 -8.98 15.13
CA GLN A 154 9.76 -9.22 16.55
C GLN A 154 11.04 -9.53 17.34
N ARG A 155 10.97 -9.41 18.66
CA ARG A 155 12.11 -9.72 19.54
C ARG A 155 12.56 -11.20 19.49
N THR A 156 11.70 -12.08 19.00
CA THR A 156 11.91 -13.51 18.84
C THR A 156 12.30 -13.88 17.41
N GLU A 157 12.65 -12.92 16.58
CA GLU A 157 13.03 -13.15 15.19
C GLU A 157 14.17 -14.18 15.08
N ARG A 158 13.96 -15.14 14.18
CA ARG A 158 14.88 -16.25 13.95
C ARG A 158 15.08 -16.47 12.47
N VAL A 159 16.28 -16.81 12.07
CA VAL A 159 16.62 -17.15 10.70
C VAL A 159 17.17 -18.58 10.63
N HIS A 160 16.84 -19.29 9.58
CA HIS A 160 17.39 -20.61 9.29
C HIS A 160 18.77 -20.45 8.65
N LEU A 161 19.83 -20.87 9.39
CA LEU A 161 21.22 -20.59 9.00
C LEU A 161 21.58 -21.16 7.62
N GLU A 162 21.22 -22.38 7.29
CA GLU A 162 21.54 -22.98 6.00
C GLU A 162 20.91 -22.18 4.84
N SER A 163 19.68 -21.70 4.99
CA SER A 163 19.04 -20.85 3.97
C SER A 163 19.76 -19.51 3.81
N LEU A 164 20.33 -18.97 4.89
CA LEU A 164 21.05 -17.70 4.87
C LEU A 164 22.46 -17.84 4.28
N VAL A 165 23.24 -18.84 4.74
CA VAL A 165 24.69 -18.91 4.46
C VAL A 165 25.05 -19.82 3.30
N VAL A 166 24.13 -20.69 2.85
CA VAL A 166 24.37 -21.63 1.74
C VAL A 166 23.44 -21.34 0.58
N VAL A 167 22.12 -21.38 0.81
CA VAL A 167 21.14 -21.32 -0.27
C VAL A 167 21.05 -19.95 -0.90
N LEU A 168 20.91 -18.90 -0.09
CA LEU A 168 20.78 -17.52 -0.59
C LEU A 168 22.02 -17.05 -1.36
N PRO A 169 23.27 -17.25 -0.86
CA PRO A 169 24.47 -16.90 -1.63
C PRO A 169 24.58 -17.67 -2.97
N LYS A 170 24.26 -18.97 -2.97
CA LYS A 170 24.24 -19.76 -4.20
C LYS A 170 23.26 -19.23 -5.21
N PHE A 171 22.05 -18.89 -4.77
CA PHE A 171 21.06 -18.25 -5.61
C PHE A 171 21.56 -16.94 -6.21
N LEU A 172 22.11 -16.05 -5.38
CA LEU A 172 22.61 -14.75 -5.84
C LEU A 172 23.75 -14.89 -6.85
N GLN A 173 24.65 -15.85 -6.68
CA GLN A 173 25.71 -16.15 -7.64
C GLN A 173 25.18 -16.55 -9.00
N GLU A 174 24.13 -17.36 -9.06
CA GLU A 174 23.55 -17.84 -10.30
C GLU A 174 22.70 -16.79 -11.04
N VAL A 175 22.03 -15.93 -10.29
CA VAL A 175 21.11 -14.92 -10.87
C VAL A 175 21.83 -13.63 -11.25
N CYS A 176 22.94 -13.30 -10.56
CA CYS A 176 23.72 -12.08 -10.81
C CYS A 176 24.97 -12.31 -11.68
N ALA A 177 25.24 -13.54 -12.12
CA ALA A 177 26.33 -13.86 -13.02
C ALA A 177 25.92 -13.68 -14.48
#